data_0fe1d0041c1ee2229f8d760c2125fa3b
#
_entry.id   0fe1d0041c1ee2229f8d760c2125fa3b
#
_cell.length_a   1.000
_cell.length_b   1.000
_cell.length_c   1.000
_cell.angle_alpha   90.00
_cell.angle_beta   90.00
_cell.angle_gamma   90.00
#
_symmetry.space_group_name_H-M   'P 1'
#
loop_
_entity.id
_entity.type
_entity.pdbx_description
1 polymer ?
#
loop_
_entity_poly.entity_id
_entity_poly.type
_entity_poly.pdbx_seq_one_letter_code
_entity_poly.pdbx_strand_id
1 'polypeptide(L)'
;MEELMRLKREVTDNIMTDDWYMEMVEKDQDDCTKRLICEISSKKENGEVLTEVEEEIIGVFGKGRAVDTSKSTAIFDFAAQAGKFWKKGGFGCDFFARCDTPTSDILAMIENELEDFRQLEEAFRAESVIEEETNEVQDMINFL
;
A
#
# COMPACT_ATOMS: atom_id res chain seq x y z
N MET A 1 -21.06 2.29 7.09
CA MET A 1 -19.91 1.54 6.58
C MET A 1 -19.56 1.86 5.13
N GLU A 2 -20.54 1.90 4.23
CA GLU A 2 -20.30 2.24 2.82
C GLU A 2 -19.75 3.66 2.62
N GLU A 3 -20.23 4.65 3.38
CA GLU A 3 -19.74 6.02 3.34
C GLU A 3 -18.29 6.16 3.79
N LEU A 4 -17.87 5.41 4.81
CA LEU A 4 -16.49 5.40 5.32
C LEU A 4 -15.54 4.78 4.30
N MET A 5 -15.94 3.72 3.62
CA MET A 5 -15.16 3.11 2.55
C MET A 5 -15.05 4.02 1.33
N ARG A 6 -16.12 4.73 1.02
CA ARG A 6 -16.16 5.71 -0.06
C ARG A 6 -15.23 6.89 0.20
N LEU A 7 -15.24 7.45 1.41
CA LEU A 7 -14.33 8.51 1.84
C LEU A 7 -12.87 8.03 1.81
N LYS A 8 -12.62 6.81 2.27
CA LYS A 8 -11.28 6.21 2.25
C LYS A 8 -10.76 6.04 0.82
N ARG A 9 -11.62 5.66 -0.13
CA ARG A 9 -11.28 5.56 -1.56
C ARG A 9 -11.00 6.93 -2.17
N GLU A 10 -11.84 7.93 -1.89
CA GLU A 10 -11.67 9.30 -2.40
C GLU A 10 -10.36 9.92 -1.91
N VAL A 11 -10.04 9.75 -0.63
CA VAL A 11 -8.77 10.22 -0.04
C VAL A 11 -7.60 9.51 -0.68
N THR A 12 -7.69 8.20 -0.89
CA THR A 12 -6.63 7.40 -1.53
C THR A 12 -6.43 7.82 -2.99
N ASP A 13 -7.51 8.00 -3.75
CA ASP A 13 -7.46 8.44 -5.15
C ASP A 13 -6.87 9.85 -5.29
N ASN A 14 -7.15 10.75 -4.35
CA ASN A 14 -6.59 12.10 -4.34
C ASN A 14 -5.10 12.14 -3.98
N ILE A 15 -4.62 11.19 -3.16
CA ILE A 15 -3.21 11.09 -2.76
C ILE A 15 -2.38 10.46 -3.88
N MET A 16 -2.93 9.48 -4.59
CA MET A 16 -2.23 8.71 -5.62
C MET A 16 -2.37 9.34 -7.01
N THR A 17 -1.86 10.55 -7.13
CA THR A 17 -1.80 11.30 -8.40
C THR A 17 -0.67 10.79 -9.28
N ASP A 18 -0.65 11.22 -10.56
CA ASP A 18 0.44 10.94 -11.48
C ASP A 18 1.80 11.38 -10.93
N ASP A 19 1.85 12.54 -10.27
CA ASP A 19 3.06 13.07 -9.64
C ASP A 19 3.58 12.12 -8.54
N TRP A 20 2.69 11.53 -7.75
CA TRP A 20 3.04 10.56 -6.73
C TRP A 20 3.66 9.30 -7.33
N TYR A 21 3.06 8.76 -8.41
CA TYR A 21 3.61 7.59 -9.11
C TYR A 21 4.96 7.89 -9.74
N MET A 22 5.15 9.06 -10.34
CA MET A 22 6.44 9.48 -10.89
C MET A 22 7.50 9.59 -9.82
N GLU A 23 7.16 10.13 -8.66
CA GLU A 23 8.06 10.19 -7.50
C GLU A 23 8.45 8.79 -7.02
N MET A 24 7.50 7.86 -6.99
CA MET A 24 7.77 6.46 -6.63
C MET A 24 8.71 5.78 -7.62
N VAL A 25 8.56 6.04 -8.92
CA VAL A 25 9.47 5.55 -9.96
C VAL A 25 10.89 6.05 -9.72
N GLU A 26 11.05 7.33 -9.40
CA GLU A 26 12.36 7.92 -9.13
C GLU A 26 13.01 7.34 -7.87
N LYS A 27 12.23 7.07 -6.85
CA LYS A 27 12.71 6.47 -5.60
C LYS A 27 13.06 4.99 -5.72
N ASP A 28 12.48 4.29 -6.70
CA ASP A 28 12.67 2.86 -6.91
C ASP A 28 13.86 2.54 -7.84
N GLN A 29 14.98 3.19 -7.62
CA GLN A 29 16.20 2.99 -8.43
C GLN A 29 16.78 1.58 -8.30
N ASP A 30 16.56 0.94 -7.16
CA ASP A 30 17.04 -0.41 -6.88
C ASP A 30 16.08 -1.51 -7.38
N ASP A 31 14.97 -1.13 -8.01
CA ASP A 31 13.93 -2.03 -8.51
C ASP A 31 13.25 -2.89 -7.43
N CYS A 32 13.40 -2.55 -6.15
CA CYS A 32 12.85 -3.32 -5.04
C CYS A 32 11.31 -3.28 -5.00
N THR A 33 10.71 -2.13 -5.28
CA THR A 33 9.25 -2.00 -5.36
C THR A 33 8.70 -2.81 -6.53
N LYS A 34 9.34 -2.72 -7.70
CA LYS A 34 8.96 -3.50 -8.89
C LYS A 34 9.05 -5.00 -8.64
N ARG A 35 10.13 -5.45 -8.02
CA ARG A 35 10.32 -6.86 -7.67
C ARG A 35 9.25 -7.33 -6.70
N LEU A 36 8.95 -6.54 -5.68
CA LEU A 36 7.89 -6.83 -4.71
C LEU A 36 6.53 -6.99 -5.40
N ILE A 37 6.15 -6.06 -6.27
CA ILE A 37 4.91 -6.11 -7.04
C ILE A 37 4.86 -7.37 -7.91
N CYS A 38 5.96 -7.67 -8.58
CA CYS A 38 6.09 -8.87 -9.43
C CYS A 38 5.87 -10.15 -8.62
N GLU A 39 6.52 -10.29 -7.49
CA GLU A 39 6.41 -11.47 -6.64
C GLU A 39 5.01 -11.63 -6.01
N ILE A 40 4.38 -10.54 -5.58
CA ILE A 40 3.00 -10.58 -5.06
C ILE A 40 2.03 -10.97 -6.17
N SER A 41 2.16 -10.41 -7.37
CA SER A 41 1.35 -10.77 -8.53
C SER A 41 1.50 -12.24 -8.90
N SER A 42 2.71 -12.77 -8.83
CA SER A 42 2.99 -14.18 -9.05
C SER A 42 2.30 -15.09 -8.04
N LYS A 43 2.35 -14.73 -6.75
CA LYS A 43 1.64 -15.43 -5.69
C LYS A 43 0.13 -15.47 -5.93
N LYS A 44 -0.45 -14.32 -6.28
CA LYS A 44 -1.88 -14.20 -6.57
C LYS A 44 -2.29 -15.09 -7.75
N GLU A 45 -1.52 -15.08 -8.80
CA GLU A 45 -1.79 -15.89 -9.99
C GLU A 45 -1.67 -17.40 -9.71
N ASN A 46 -0.77 -17.79 -8.80
CA ASN A 46 -0.60 -19.17 -8.37
C ASN A 46 -1.67 -19.63 -7.37
N GLY A 47 -2.62 -18.77 -7.01
CA GLY A 47 -3.70 -19.09 -6.07
C GLY A 47 -3.30 -19.06 -4.60
N GLU A 48 -2.13 -18.53 -4.29
CA GLU A 48 -1.68 -18.34 -2.90
C GLU A 48 -2.49 -17.26 -2.21
N VAL A 49 -2.75 -17.46 -0.92
CA VAL A 49 -3.45 -16.45 -0.10
C VAL A 49 -2.50 -15.31 0.21
N LEU A 50 -2.88 -14.09 -0.16
CA LEU A 50 -2.11 -12.89 0.14
C LEU A 50 -2.44 -12.38 1.55
N THR A 51 -1.44 -11.80 2.21
CA THR A 51 -1.66 -11.07 3.46
C THR A 51 -2.41 -9.76 3.16
N GLU A 52 -2.99 -9.14 4.19
CA GLU A 52 -3.66 -7.85 4.06
C GLU A 52 -2.74 -6.78 3.45
N VAL A 53 -1.48 -6.75 3.88
CA VAL A 53 -0.47 -5.82 3.36
C VAL A 53 -0.17 -6.08 1.89
N GLU A 54 -0.02 -7.33 1.49
CA GLU A 54 0.20 -7.71 0.09
C GLU A 54 -0.99 -7.31 -0.79
N GLU A 55 -2.22 -7.50 -0.32
CA GLU A 55 -3.45 -7.07 -1.00
C GLU A 55 -3.48 -5.56 -1.21
N GLU A 56 -3.11 -4.79 -0.20
CA GLU A 56 -3.04 -3.33 -0.28
C GLU A 56 -1.99 -2.87 -1.30
N ILE A 57 -0.81 -3.48 -1.29
CA ILE A 57 0.27 -3.15 -2.24
C ILE A 57 -0.18 -3.42 -3.68
N ILE A 58 -0.75 -4.58 -3.94
CA ILE A 58 -1.21 -4.92 -5.28
C ILE A 58 -2.38 -4.02 -5.73
N GLY A 59 -3.21 -3.58 -4.80
CA GLY A 59 -4.29 -2.65 -5.05
C GLY A 59 -3.82 -1.27 -5.50
N VAL A 60 -2.67 -0.84 -5.01
CA VAL A 60 -2.06 0.46 -5.36
C VAL A 60 -1.26 0.39 -6.66
N PHE A 61 -0.41 -0.62 -6.81
CA PHE A 61 0.59 -0.68 -7.87
C PHE A 61 0.28 -1.66 -8.99
N GLY A 62 -0.50 -2.68 -8.73
CA GLY A 62 -0.60 -3.79 -9.66
C GLY A 62 -2.01 -4.34 -9.85
N LYS A 63 -2.95 -3.51 -10.31
CA LYS A 63 -4.33 -3.94 -10.57
C LYS A 63 -4.47 -4.88 -11.79
N GLY A 64 -3.37 -5.37 -12.35
CA GLY A 64 -3.40 -6.21 -13.54
C GLY A 64 -3.86 -5.49 -14.80
N ARG A 65 -3.77 -4.17 -14.83
CA ARG A 65 -4.10 -3.33 -15.98
C ARG A 65 -3.18 -3.59 -17.16
N ALA A 66 -3.67 -3.39 -18.36
CA ALA A 66 -2.82 -3.35 -19.54
C ALA A 66 -1.77 -2.22 -19.39
N VAL A 67 -0.54 -2.51 -19.81
CA VAL A 67 0.55 -1.53 -19.76
C VAL A 67 0.30 -0.43 -20.80
N ASP A 68 0.16 0.80 -20.32
CA ASP A 68 0.01 2.00 -21.15
C ASP A 68 1.16 2.94 -20.86
N THR A 69 2.10 3.06 -21.80
CA THR A 69 3.33 3.85 -21.63
C THR A 69 3.09 5.35 -21.47
N SER A 70 1.88 5.83 -21.81
CA SER A 70 1.51 7.23 -21.58
C SER A 70 1.15 7.53 -20.12
N LYS A 71 0.96 6.51 -19.29
CA LYS A 71 0.58 6.67 -17.88
C LYS A 71 1.77 6.52 -16.95
N SER A 72 1.74 7.26 -15.84
CA SER A 72 2.77 7.21 -14.79
C SER A 72 2.85 5.86 -14.09
N THR A 73 1.78 5.06 -14.15
CA THR A 73 1.72 3.72 -13.55
C THR A 73 2.31 2.62 -14.41
N ALA A 74 2.72 2.93 -15.65
CA ALA A 74 3.13 1.94 -16.66
C ALA A 74 4.18 0.95 -16.17
N ILE A 75 5.22 1.43 -15.49
CA ILE A 75 6.32 0.58 -15.04
C ILE A 75 5.88 -0.40 -13.94
N PHE A 76 4.99 0.02 -13.07
CA PHE A 76 4.43 -0.84 -12.02
C PHE A 76 3.40 -1.83 -12.59
N ASP A 77 2.60 -1.40 -13.56
CA ASP A 77 1.70 -2.29 -14.30
C ASP A 77 2.49 -3.37 -15.06
N PHE A 78 3.62 -3.00 -15.65
CA PHE A 78 4.56 -3.95 -16.27
C PHE A 78 5.09 -4.96 -15.27
N ALA A 79 5.52 -4.51 -14.08
CA ALA A 79 6.01 -5.39 -13.02
C ALA A 79 4.94 -6.39 -12.58
N ALA A 80 3.69 -5.95 -12.42
CA ALA A 80 2.57 -6.82 -12.09
C ALA A 80 2.28 -7.84 -13.19
N GLN A 81 2.31 -7.42 -14.45
CA GLN A 81 2.14 -8.31 -15.60
C GLN A 81 3.25 -9.34 -15.70
N ALA A 82 4.50 -8.94 -15.43
CA ALA A 82 5.63 -9.86 -15.41
C ALA A 82 5.42 -10.99 -14.41
N GLY A 83 4.97 -10.66 -13.20
CA GLY A 83 4.65 -11.66 -12.17
C GLY A 83 3.50 -12.58 -12.55
N LYS A 84 2.50 -12.05 -13.24
CA LYS A 84 1.34 -12.81 -13.70
C LYS A 84 1.68 -13.79 -14.81
N PHE A 85 2.51 -13.39 -15.76
CA PHE A 85 2.88 -14.23 -16.90
C PHE A 85 3.90 -15.31 -16.57
N TRP A 86 4.80 -15.05 -15.64
CA TRP A 86 5.84 -16.03 -15.24
C TRP A 86 5.48 -16.74 -13.95
N LYS A 87 4.40 -17.51 -13.99
CA LYS A 87 3.82 -18.20 -12.85
C LYS A 87 4.72 -19.22 -12.16
N LYS A 88 5.64 -19.84 -12.90
CA LYS A 88 6.43 -20.96 -12.41
C LYS A 88 7.91 -20.61 -12.39
N GLY A 89 8.47 -20.57 -11.19
CA GLY A 89 9.90 -20.46 -10.99
C GLY A 89 10.45 -19.05 -10.80
N GLY A 90 9.59 -18.02 -10.73
CA GLY A 90 10.02 -16.67 -10.42
C GLY A 90 10.93 -16.02 -11.46
N PHE A 91 11.01 -16.55 -12.66
CA PHE A 91 11.93 -16.08 -13.69
C PHE A 91 11.67 -14.63 -14.11
N GLY A 92 10.39 -14.24 -14.14
CA GLY A 92 10.00 -12.87 -14.48
C GLY A 92 10.40 -11.85 -13.43
N CYS A 93 10.42 -12.26 -12.17
CA CYS A 93 10.80 -11.36 -11.07
C CYS A 93 12.32 -11.20 -10.95
N ASP A 94 13.09 -12.14 -11.46
CA ASP A 94 14.55 -12.05 -11.57
C ASP A 94 14.99 -10.94 -12.56
N PHE A 95 14.09 -10.48 -13.42
CA PHE A 95 14.30 -9.30 -14.24
C PHE A 95 14.66 -8.07 -13.38
N PHE A 96 14.14 -8.00 -12.17
CA PHE A 96 14.41 -6.94 -11.20
C PHE A 96 15.52 -7.34 -10.22
N ALA A 97 16.60 -7.89 -10.74
CA ALA A 97 17.71 -8.44 -9.97
C ALA A 97 18.55 -7.41 -9.22
N ARG A 98 18.39 -6.10 -9.49
CA ARG A 98 19.08 -5.04 -8.77
C ARG A 98 18.70 -4.95 -7.30
N CYS A 99 17.52 -5.47 -6.93
CA CYS A 99 17.09 -5.47 -5.55
C CYS A 99 17.86 -6.55 -4.77
N ASP A 100 18.76 -6.11 -3.92
CA ASP A 100 19.57 -6.99 -3.07
C ASP A 100 18.83 -7.43 -1.80
N THR A 101 17.75 -6.72 -1.45
CA THR A 101 16.97 -7.00 -0.24
C THR A 101 15.92 -8.06 -0.52
N PRO A 102 15.85 -9.16 0.27
CA PRO A 102 14.80 -10.15 0.11
C PRO A 102 13.41 -9.53 0.29
N THR A 103 12.47 -9.95 -0.53
CA THR A 103 11.09 -9.47 -0.48
C THR A 103 10.44 -9.66 0.89
N SER A 104 10.73 -10.77 1.57
CA SER A 104 10.26 -11.02 2.94
C SER A 104 10.71 -9.96 3.92
N ASP A 105 11.93 -9.45 3.80
CA ASP A 105 12.47 -8.39 4.64
C ASP A 105 11.79 -7.06 4.36
N ILE A 106 11.53 -6.76 3.09
CA ILE A 106 10.81 -5.54 2.69
C ILE A 106 9.38 -5.55 3.24
N LEU A 107 8.68 -6.67 3.12
CA LEU A 107 7.34 -6.84 3.68
C LEU A 107 7.33 -6.68 5.20
N ALA A 108 8.31 -7.24 5.89
CA ALA A 108 8.44 -7.10 7.34
C ALA A 108 8.64 -5.64 7.76
N MET A 109 9.45 -4.88 7.02
CA MET A 109 9.65 -3.45 7.25
C MET A 109 8.35 -2.65 7.07
N ILE A 110 7.61 -2.92 6.00
CA ILE A 110 6.33 -2.27 5.73
C ILE A 110 5.31 -2.60 6.82
N GLU A 111 5.21 -3.86 7.23
CA GLU A 111 4.32 -4.29 8.30
C GLU A 111 4.63 -3.60 9.64
N ASN A 112 5.91 -3.45 9.98
CA ASN A 112 6.34 -2.74 11.17
C ASN A 112 5.97 -1.25 11.12
N GLU A 113 6.17 -0.58 10.00
CA GLU A 113 5.78 0.82 9.81
C GLU A 113 4.27 1.01 9.92
N LEU A 114 3.48 0.12 9.35
CA LEU A 114 2.03 0.15 9.44
C LEU A 114 1.54 -0.07 10.88
N GLU A 115 2.17 -0.96 11.62
CA GLU A 115 1.83 -1.20 13.02
C GLU A 115 2.13 0.04 13.88
N ASP A 116 3.27 0.67 13.68
CA ASP A 116 3.63 1.92 14.36
C ASP A 116 2.60 3.02 14.05
N PHE A 117 2.17 3.11 12.79
CA PHE A 117 1.14 4.05 12.37
C PHE A 117 -0.21 3.78 13.01
N ARG A 118 -0.62 2.52 13.12
CA ARG A 118 -1.84 2.11 13.81
C ARG A 118 -1.81 2.48 15.28
N GLN A 119 -0.70 2.27 15.95
CA GLN A 119 -0.51 2.64 17.36
C GLN A 119 -0.64 4.17 17.55
N LEU A 120 -0.08 4.96 16.64
CA LEU A 120 -0.24 6.41 16.64
C LEU A 120 -1.70 6.84 16.44
N GLU A 121 -2.40 6.24 15.49
CA GLU A 121 -3.83 6.51 15.27
C GLU A 121 -4.68 6.18 16.51
N GLU A 122 -4.43 5.06 17.16
CA GLU A 122 -5.12 4.67 18.38
C GLU A 122 -4.85 5.65 19.53
N ALA A 123 -3.61 6.10 19.68
CA ALA A 123 -3.24 7.12 20.65
C ALA A 123 -3.96 8.45 20.41
N PHE A 124 -4.02 8.90 19.15
CA PHE A 124 -4.75 10.11 18.75
C PHE A 124 -6.25 10.00 19.02
N ARG A 125 -6.86 8.86 18.72
CA ARG A 125 -8.27 8.61 18.99
C ARG A 125 -8.57 8.62 20.49
N ALA A 126 -7.72 8.02 21.31
CA ALA A 126 -7.85 8.00 22.77
C ALA A 126 -7.77 9.43 23.32
N GLU A 127 -6.84 10.27 22.86
CA GLU A 127 -6.73 11.66 23.25
C GLU A 127 -7.97 12.48 22.85
N SER A 128 -8.47 12.30 21.63
CA SER A 128 -9.69 12.97 21.15
C SER A 128 -10.93 12.62 21.98
N VAL A 129 -11.08 11.35 22.35
CA VAL A 129 -12.20 10.89 23.18
C VAL A 129 -12.11 11.49 24.59
N ILE A 130 -10.90 11.56 25.18
CA ILE A 130 -10.68 12.19 26.49
C ILE A 130 -11.00 13.67 26.46
N GLU A 131 -10.61 14.40 25.42
CA GLU A 131 -10.94 15.83 25.24
C GLU A 131 -12.45 16.06 25.12
N GLU A 132 -13.16 15.26 24.35
CA GLU A 132 -14.61 15.34 24.21
C GLU A 132 -15.34 15.07 25.55
N GLU A 133 -14.96 14.04 26.27
CA GLU A 133 -15.50 13.74 27.60
C GLU A 133 -15.26 14.85 28.59
N THR A 134 -14.05 15.45 28.58
CA THR A 134 -13.71 16.60 29.45
C THR A 134 -14.55 17.83 29.12
N ASN A 135 -14.78 18.11 27.82
CA ASN A 135 -15.64 19.21 27.38
C ASN A 135 -17.10 19.01 27.78
N GLU A 136 -17.64 17.82 27.67
CA GLU A 136 -19.01 17.50 28.11
C GLU A 136 -19.18 17.69 29.61
N VAL A 137 -18.23 17.25 30.42
CA VAL A 137 -18.24 17.47 31.89
C VAL A 137 -18.16 18.97 32.22
N GLN A 138 -17.31 19.72 31.53
CA GLN A 138 -17.17 21.14 31.70
C GLN A 138 -18.46 21.90 31.35
N ASP A 139 -19.13 21.51 30.27
CA ASP A 139 -20.41 22.10 29.86
C ASP A 139 -21.52 21.78 30.88
N MET A 140 -21.53 20.59 31.45
CA MET A 140 -22.45 20.22 32.55
C MET A 140 -22.22 21.09 33.81
N ILE A 141 -20.97 21.30 34.17
CA ILE A 141 -20.60 22.16 35.32
C ILE A 141 -21.03 23.61 35.08
N ASN A 142 -20.84 24.15 33.88
CA ASN A 142 -21.21 25.50 33.51
C ASN A 142 -22.73 25.70 33.46
N PHE A 143 -23.52 24.64 33.26
CA PHE A 143 -24.97 24.67 33.25
C PHE A 143 -25.58 24.77 34.67
N LEU A 144 -24.88 24.27 35.68
CA LEU A 144 -25.28 24.33 37.08
C LEU A 144 -24.94 25.71 37.70
#